data_d1ccb9ac7680c80942dbbbdec36335a1
#
_entry.id   d1ccb9ac7680c80942dbbbdec36335a1
#
_cell.length_a   1.000
_cell.length_b   1.000
_cell.length_c   1.000
_cell.angle_alpha   90.00
_cell.angle_beta   90.00
_cell.angle_gamma   90.00
#
_symmetry.space_group_name_H-M   'P 1'
#
loop_
_entity.id
_entity.type
_entity.pdbx_description
1 polymer ?
#
loop_
_entity_poly.entity_id
_entity_poly.type
_entity_poly.pdbx_seq_one_letter_code
_entity_poly.pdbx_strand_id
1 'polypeptide(L)'
;VAEAVIKTELFRLTNKKLAKPSVKEKEFFYKVPEYMKFQSDQLNNIFEMVKRSPFTAKTNGQIEMTEELAKTLIHINGTTYKLGIGGLHSQESEISYQADDECMIVDRDVTSYYPSIILNQGLYPETLGPHLLEVFKVLVDRRVAAKRKNRELKKLGVKGHAHRSKLIKEIANLEKSNSDAIFPCTEYMELITLEQDLDFDRSVTVMDSLRITINGAFGKLGSVYSALYAPDLMIQVTVTGQLTLLMLIERFEMAGIKVISANTDGIVTRYARSRHEEIAALVRQFEQETQFEFEDTHYSGMYSRDVNNYIAIKPDGEVKTKGTFKAGDLQKNPQNDICNEALIAYLKDGTPIEETIRACKDIRKFVTVRTVKGGGVYAGQYLGKVARWFYGTDSLGTINYVKSGNKVPRTDGCIPLMDLPIDFPSNVDYNWYVNETKDLLMDIGLVARPPVVKKSRAKKEK
;
A
#
# COMPACT_ATOMS: atom_id res chain seq x y z
N VAL A 1 10.34 5.68 18.05
CA VAL A 1 11.20 6.63 17.30
C VAL A 1 10.43 7.92 17.01
N ALA A 2 9.29 7.88 16.28
CA ALA A 2 8.55 9.08 15.86
C ALA A 2 8.16 10.01 17.03
N GLU A 3 7.55 9.46 18.09
CA GLU A 3 7.19 10.24 19.29
C GLU A 3 8.42 10.86 19.95
N ALA A 4 9.54 10.13 20.02
CA ALA A 4 10.77 10.66 20.62
C ALA A 4 11.31 11.88 19.83
N VAL A 5 11.31 11.82 18.50
CA VAL A 5 11.74 12.96 17.65
C VAL A 5 10.87 14.19 17.92
N ILE A 6 9.54 14.04 17.88
CA ILE A 6 8.62 15.16 18.14
C ILE A 6 8.81 15.73 19.55
N LYS A 7 8.93 14.87 20.56
CA LYS A 7 9.16 15.29 21.96
C LYS A 7 10.48 16.07 22.13
N THR A 8 11.54 15.59 21.49
CA THR A 8 12.86 16.24 21.56
C THR A 8 12.82 17.61 20.90
N GLU A 9 12.21 17.73 19.71
CA GLU A 9 12.11 19.02 19.00
C GLU A 9 11.19 20.01 19.75
N LEU A 10 10.05 19.56 20.25
CA LEU A 10 9.18 20.40 21.08
C LEU A 10 9.86 20.85 22.38
N PHE A 11 10.64 19.97 23.03
CA PHE A 11 11.43 20.36 24.19
C PHE A 11 12.48 21.41 23.83
N ARG A 12 13.16 21.25 22.71
CA ARG A 12 14.17 22.22 22.22
C ARG A 12 13.56 23.60 21.98
N LEU A 13 12.33 23.65 21.42
CA LEU A 13 11.64 24.92 21.13
C LEU A 13 11.00 25.58 22.35
N THR A 14 10.50 24.79 23.29
CA THR A 14 9.65 25.30 24.38
C THR A 14 10.28 25.21 25.77
N ASN A 15 11.38 24.47 25.90
CA ASN A 15 11.99 24.07 27.18
C ASN A 15 11.01 23.39 28.18
N LYS A 16 9.92 22.81 27.66
CA LYS A 16 8.91 22.13 28.47
C LYS A 16 8.86 20.64 28.13
N LYS A 17 8.85 19.79 29.16
CA LYS A 17 8.62 18.37 29.02
C LYS A 17 7.14 18.11 28.75
N LEU A 18 6.84 17.33 27.71
CA LEU A 18 5.48 16.89 27.43
C LEU A 18 5.00 15.92 28.50
N ALA A 19 3.90 16.26 29.16
CA ALA A 19 3.16 15.34 30.00
C ALA A 19 2.27 14.42 29.14
N LYS A 20 2.06 13.20 29.62
CA LYS A 20 1.09 12.31 29.00
C LYS A 20 -0.32 12.87 29.22
N PRO A 21 -1.16 13.05 28.17
CA PRO A 21 -2.52 13.54 28.34
C PRO A 21 -3.36 12.60 29.19
N SER A 22 -4.32 13.16 29.93
CA SER A 22 -5.35 12.36 30.61
C SER A 22 -6.26 11.72 29.59
N VAL A 23 -6.43 10.40 29.68
CA VAL A 23 -7.33 9.64 28.81
C VAL A 23 -8.70 9.58 29.47
N LYS A 24 -9.65 10.32 28.90
CA LYS A 24 -11.07 10.31 29.31
C LYS A 24 -11.94 10.05 28.08
N GLU A 25 -13.12 9.52 28.29
CA GLU A 25 -14.12 9.47 27.23
C GLU A 25 -14.46 10.91 26.84
N LYS A 26 -14.39 11.19 25.52
CA LYS A 26 -14.60 12.52 24.97
C LYS A 26 -15.41 12.42 23.68
N GLU A 27 -16.44 13.26 23.60
CA GLU A 27 -17.21 13.48 22.40
C GLU A 27 -16.77 14.76 21.71
N PHE A 28 -16.71 14.74 20.39
CA PHE A 28 -16.34 15.92 19.59
C PHE A 28 -16.97 15.84 18.19
N PHE A 29 -17.09 17.01 17.56
CA PHE A 29 -17.67 17.17 16.24
C PHE A 29 -16.62 17.63 15.23
N TYR A 30 -16.83 17.26 13.98
CA TYR A 30 -15.98 17.71 12.87
C TYR A 30 -16.13 19.20 12.64
N LYS A 31 -15.01 19.90 12.45
CA LYS A 31 -14.94 21.32 12.10
C LYS A 31 -14.64 21.46 10.61
N VAL A 32 -15.54 22.12 9.89
CA VAL A 32 -15.47 22.23 8.44
C VAL A 32 -14.42 23.28 8.02
N PRO A 33 -13.45 22.94 7.14
CA PRO A 33 -12.58 23.93 6.49
C PRO A 33 -13.34 24.81 5.52
N GLU A 34 -12.90 26.06 5.34
CA GLU A 34 -13.58 27.05 4.49
C GLU A 34 -13.75 26.64 3.03
N TYR A 35 -12.79 25.91 2.47
CA TYR A 35 -12.84 25.44 1.08
C TYR A 35 -13.82 24.29 0.83
N MET A 36 -14.32 23.62 1.88
CA MET A 36 -15.11 22.40 1.77
C MET A 36 -16.54 22.69 1.32
N LYS A 37 -16.86 22.22 0.12
CA LYS A 37 -18.20 22.38 -0.48
C LYS A 37 -18.49 21.26 -1.47
N PHE A 38 -19.74 20.86 -1.56
CA PHE A 38 -20.23 19.89 -2.51
C PHE A 38 -21.29 20.51 -3.43
N GLN A 39 -21.49 19.93 -4.61
CA GLN A 39 -22.43 20.41 -5.62
C GLN A 39 -23.69 19.57 -5.70
N SER A 40 -23.55 18.25 -5.51
CA SER A 40 -24.69 17.31 -5.57
C SER A 40 -25.46 17.26 -4.25
N ASP A 41 -26.78 17.07 -4.33
CA ASP A 41 -27.65 16.91 -3.17
C ASP A 41 -27.23 15.69 -2.33
N GLN A 42 -26.81 14.61 -2.99
CA GLN A 42 -26.34 13.40 -2.29
C GLN A 42 -25.17 13.71 -1.37
N LEU A 43 -24.11 14.35 -1.89
CA LEU A 43 -22.91 14.63 -1.10
C LEU A 43 -23.13 15.75 -0.10
N ASN A 44 -23.99 16.73 -0.41
CA ASN A 44 -24.42 17.73 0.56
C ASN A 44 -25.16 17.09 1.76
N ASN A 45 -26.05 16.12 1.52
CA ASN A 45 -26.75 15.42 2.60
C ASN A 45 -25.77 14.61 3.49
N ILE A 46 -24.77 13.96 2.87
CA ILE A 46 -23.71 13.24 3.61
C ILE A 46 -22.84 14.22 4.40
N PHE A 47 -22.51 15.34 3.82
CA PHE A 47 -21.73 16.39 4.46
C PHE A 47 -22.45 16.96 5.70
N GLU A 48 -23.74 17.24 5.60
CA GLU A 48 -24.57 17.65 6.75
C GLU A 48 -24.66 16.55 7.81
N MET A 49 -24.73 15.27 7.39
CA MET A 49 -24.68 14.14 8.32
C MET A 49 -23.36 14.11 9.08
N VAL A 50 -22.21 14.28 8.41
CA VAL A 50 -20.89 14.32 9.05
C VAL A 50 -20.78 15.48 10.05
N LYS A 51 -21.29 16.65 9.70
CA LYS A 51 -21.27 17.86 10.57
C LYS A 51 -22.02 17.66 11.87
N ARG A 52 -23.18 17.00 11.82
CA ARG A 52 -24.04 16.75 13.00
C ARG A 52 -23.68 15.50 13.80
N SER A 53 -22.86 14.60 13.24
CA SER A 53 -22.50 13.34 13.86
C SER A 53 -21.38 13.51 14.87
N PRO A 54 -21.56 13.15 16.14
CA PRO A 54 -20.49 13.09 17.11
C PRO A 54 -19.53 11.93 16.83
N PHE A 55 -18.27 12.15 17.14
CA PHE A 55 -17.25 11.12 17.26
C PHE A 55 -16.89 10.94 18.73
N THR A 56 -16.82 9.70 19.20
CA THR A 56 -16.57 9.41 20.62
C THR A 56 -15.25 8.67 20.76
N ALA A 57 -14.28 9.28 21.45
CA ALA A 57 -13.06 8.60 21.85
C ALA A 57 -13.28 7.90 23.19
N LYS A 58 -13.12 6.57 23.20
CA LYS A 58 -13.25 5.74 24.40
C LYS A 58 -11.94 5.68 25.18
N THR A 59 -12.01 5.32 26.46
CA THR A 59 -10.85 5.20 27.35
C THR A 59 -9.85 4.13 26.94
N ASN A 60 -10.27 3.14 26.14
CA ASN A 60 -9.40 2.11 25.56
C ASN A 60 -8.69 2.57 24.26
N GLY A 61 -8.96 3.79 23.78
CA GLY A 61 -8.42 4.36 22.55
C GLY A 61 -9.23 4.05 21.31
N GLN A 62 -10.32 3.30 21.40
CA GLN A 62 -11.23 3.10 20.29
C GLN A 62 -11.99 4.41 20.01
N ILE A 63 -12.12 4.75 18.72
CA ILE A 63 -12.96 5.87 18.29
C ILE A 63 -14.18 5.30 17.59
N GLU A 64 -15.34 5.78 18.01
CA GLU A 64 -16.64 5.40 17.46
C GLU A 64 -17.26 6.58 16.71
N MET A 65 -17.94 6.29 15.63
CA MET A 65 -18.85 7.22 14.92
C MET A 65 -20.28 6.73 15.08
N THR A 66 -21.26 7.57 14.79
CA THR A 66 -22.66 7.18 14.81
C THR A 66 -22.93 5.99 13.89
N GLU A 67 -23.89 5.15 14.26
CA GLU A 67 -24.27 3.99 13.44
C GLU A 67 -24.76 4.40 12.06
N GLU A 68 -25.48 5.50 11.96
CA GLU A 68 -25.94 6.11 10.71
C GLU A 68 -24.74 6.38 9.78
N LEU A 69 -23.73 7.10 10.26
CA LEU A 69 -22.53 7.44 9.48
C LEU A 69 -21.71 6.19 9.14
N ALA A 70 -21.54 5.26 10.08
CA ALA A 70 -20.77 4.04 9.89
C ALA A 70 -21.33 3.09 8.82
N LYS A 71 -22.66 3.11 8.62
CA LYS A 71 -23.38 2.29 7.64
C LYS A 71 -23.61 2.99 6.30
N THR A 72 -23.34 4.29 6.22
CA THR A 72 -23.59 5.06 4.99
C THR A 72 -22.64 4.62 3.88
N LEU A 73 -23.22 4.23 2.76
CA LEU A 73 -22.53 3.96 1.51
C LEU A 73 -22.82 5.09 0.52
N ILE A 74 -21.80 5.52 -0.17
CA ILE A 74 -21.82 6.63 -1.12
C ILE A 74 -21.68 6.06 -2.51
N HIS A 75 -22.73 6.12 -3.32
CA HIS A 75 -22.75 5.58 -4.68
C HIS A 75 -22.62 6.71 -5.69
N ILE A 76 -21.54 6.73 -6.45
CA ILE A 76 -21.30 7.71 -7.50
C ILE A 76 -20.91 6.96 -8.78
N ASN A 77 -21.73 7.07 -9.84
CA ASN A 77 -21.48 6.52 -11.19
C ASN A 77 -20.94 5.06 -11.20
N GLY A 78 -21.55 4.20 -10.39
CA GLY A 78 -21.21 2.78 -10.32
C GLY A 78 -20.04 2.43 -9.40
N THR A 79 -19.38 3.41 -8.78
CA THR A 79 -18.39 3.19 -7.71
C THR A 79 -19.02 3.45 -6.36
N THR A 80 -18.76 2.60 -5.39
CA THR A 80 -19.22 2.76 -4.00
C THR A 80 -18.07 3.16 -3.12
N TYR A 81 -18.29 4.18 -2.27
CA TYR A 81 -17.31 4.67 -1.31
C TYR A 81 -17.84 4.52 0.10
N LYS A 82 -16.95 4.39 1.05
CA LYS A 82 -17.28 4.33 2.48
C LYS A 82 -16.35 5.23 3.27
N LEU A 83 -16.96 6.04 4.14
CA LEU A 83 -16.24 6.80 5.16
C LEU A 83 -15.82 5.89 6.30
N GLY A 84 -14.63 6.12 6.86
CA GLY A 84 -14.11 5.36 7.99
C GLY A 84 -13.41 6.26 9.01
N ILE A 85 -12.90 5.67 10.08
CA ILE A 85 -12.08 6.38 11.06
C ILE A 85 -10.71 6.76 10.48
N GLY A 86 -10.17 5.94 9.55
CA GLY A 86 -8.82 6.12 9.00
C GLY A 86 -8.78 6.83 7.66
N GLY A 87 -9.61 6.49 6.70
CA GLY A 87 -9.57 7.06 5.35
C GLY A 87 -10.77 6.65 4.50
N LEU A 88 -10.92 7.32 3.36
CA LEU A 88 -11.89 6.97 2.33
C LEU A 88 -11.42 5.72 1.58
N HIS A 89 -12.34 4.79 1.34
CA HIS A 89 -12.07 3.62 0.52
C HIS A 89 -13.21 3.38 -0.46
N SER A 90 -12.86 3.17 -1.72
CA SER A 90 -13.77 2.61 -2.69
C SER A 90 -13.95 1.10 -2.45
N GLN A 91 -15.08 0.56 -2.89
CA GLN A 91 -15.46 -0.84 -2.68
C GLN A 91 -15.45 -1.61 -4.02
N GLU A 92 -14.43 -1.38 -4.84
CA GLU A 92 -14.22 -2.18 -6.03
C GLU A 92 -13.83 -3.62 -5.68
N SER A 93 -14.21 -4.55 -6.54
CA SER A 93 -13.85 -5.95 -6.42
C SER A 93 -13.68 -6.56 -7.80
N GLU A 94 -12.59 -7.33 -7.99
CA GLU A 94 -12.33 -8.11 -9.20
C GLU A 94 -12.40 -7.27 -10.47
N ILE A 95 -11.66 -6.14 -10.51
CA ILE A 95 -11.61 -5.24 -11.67
C ILE A 95 -10.22 -5.14 -12.27
N SER A 96 -10.20 -5.06 -13.61
CA SER A 96 -8.98 -4.88 -14.38
C SER A 96 -9.19 -3.82 -15.46
N TYR A 97 -8.22 -2.91 -15.54
CA TYR A 97 -8.19 -1.86 -16.54
C TYR A 97 -6.85 -1.82 -17.23
N GLN A 98 -6.85 -1.61 -18.54
CA GLN A 98 -5.65 -1.34 -19.32
C GLN A 98 -5.76 0.04 -19.95
N ALA A 99 -4.62 0.70 -20.06
CA ALA A 99 -4.45 1.88 -20.90
C ALA A 99 -4.17 1.42 -22.34
N ASP A 100 -4.62 2.21 -23.28
CA ASP A 100 -4.44 2.00 -24.71
C ASP A 100 -4.12 3.32 -25.42
N ASP A 101 -4.19 3.35 -26.74
CA ASP A 101 -3.93 4.56 -27.52
C ASP A 101 -5.01 5.64 -27.33
N GLU A 102 -6.23 5.25 -26.95
CA GLU A 102 -7.34 6.15 -26.72
C GLU A 102 -7.46 6.59 -25.27
N CYS A 103 -7.22 5.68 -24.32
CA CYS A 103 -7.44 5.89 -22.89
C CYS A 103 -6.15 5.81 -22.07
N MET A 104 -6.11 6.56 -20.99
CA MET A 104 -5.03 6.52 -20.02
C MET A 104 -5.55 6.23 -18.61
N ILE A 105 -4.68 5.68 -17.76
CA ILE A 105 -4.93 5.45 -16.33
C ILE A 105 -3.96 6.31 -15.55
N VAL A 106 -4.50 7.15 -14.67
CA VAL A 106 -3.69 8.07 -13.84
C VAL A 106 -4.07 7.91 -12.39
N ASP A 107 -3.08 7.58 -11.57
CA ASP A 107 -3.13 7.55 -10.11
C ASP A 107 -2.64 8.89 -9.57
N ARG A 108 -3.49 9.60 -8.84
CA ARG A 108 -3.22 10.91 -8.26
C ARG A 108 -3.17 10.80 -6.75
N ASP A 109 -1.97 10.80 -6.21
CA ASP A 109 -1.73 10.78 -4.75
C ASP A 109 -1.49 12.19 -4.23
N VAL A 110 -2.12 12.55 -3.09
CA VAL A 110 -1.83 13.84 -2.43
C VAL A 110 -0.48 13.77 -1.73
N THR A 111 0.37 14.75 -2.01
CA THR A 111 1.70 14.84 -1.40
C THR A 111 1.61 15.08 0.11
N SER A 112 2.10 14.12 0.91
CA SER A 112 2.13 14.21 2.38
C SER A 112 0.76 14.58 2.99
N TYR A 113 -0.30 13.91 2.59
CA TYR A 113 -1.69 14.32 2.78
C TYR A 113 -2.04 14.76 4.21
N TYR A 114 -1.96 13.89 5.20
CA TYR A 114 -2.33 14.23 6.58
C TYR A 114 -1.46 15.33 7.19
N PRO A 115 -0.14 15.33 7.02
CA PRO A 115 0.69 16.48 7.39
C PRO A 115 0.29 17.78 6.71
N SER A 116 -0.07 17.75 5.42
CA SER A 116 -0.54 18.92 4.69
C SER A 116 -1.85 19.46 5.26
N ILE A 117 -2.80 18.60 5.64
CA ILE A 117 -4.03 19.01 6.32
C ILE A 117 -3.70 19.72 7.64
N ILE A 118 -2.80 19.15 8.46
CA ILE A 118 -2.38 19.72 9.73
C ILE A 118 -1.78 21.11 9.52
N LEU A 119 -0.88 21.27 8.55
CA LEU A 119 -0.17 22.52 8.29
C LEU A 119 -1.07 23.57 7.65
N ASN A 120 -1.85 23.20 6.62
CA ASN A 120 -2.70 24.14 5.87
C ASN A 120 -3.85 24.72 6.72
N GLN A 121 -4.35 23.93 7.69
CA GLN A 121 -5.41 24.37 8.59
C GLN A 121 -4.89 24.84 9.95
N GLY A 122 -3.57 24.84 10.19
CA GLY A 122 -2.97 25.26 11.45
C GLY A 122 -3.44 24.43 12.66
N LEU A 123 -3.62 23.10 12.48
CA LEU A 123 -4.19 22.22 13.49
C LEU A 123 -3.14 21.74 14.48
N TYR A 124 -3.40 21.94 15.77
CA TYR A 124 -2.57 21.40 16.85
C TYR A 124 -3.41 21.10 18.10
N PRO A 125 -3.06 20.07 18.89
CA PRO A 125 -3.69 19.86 20.20
C PRO A 125 -3.22 20.93 21.18
N GLU A 126 -4.09 21.42 22.04
CA GLU A 126 -3.72 22.38 23.11
C GLU A 126 -2.56 21.89 23.98
N THR A 127 -2.53 20.58 24.24
CA THR A 127 -1.48 19.92 25.06
C THR A 127 -0.08 20.00 24.44
N LEU A 128 0.02 20.16 23.10
CA LEU A 128 1.30 20.23 22.38
C LEU A 128 1.66 21.67 21.96
N GLY A 129 0.63 22.52 21.85
CA GLY A 129 0.77 23.93 21.45
C GLY A 129 1.16 24.14 19.99
N PRO A 130 1.25 25.41 19.54
CA PRO A 130 1.46 25.79 18.15
C PRO A 130 2.84 25.40 17.60
N HIS A 131 3.86 25.22 18.44
CA HIS A 131 5.20 24.78 18.02
C HIS A 131 5.20 23.40 17.36
N LEU A 132 4.12 22.61 17.54
CA LEU A 132 3.96 21.36 16.79
C LEU A 132 3.96 21.61 15.28
N LEU A 133 3.35 22.70 14.83
CA LEU A 133 3.30 23.07 13.41
C LEU A 133 4.70 23.36 12.86
N GLU A 134 5.54 24.03 13.62
CA GLU A 134 6.95 24.29 13.26
C GLU A 134 7.72 22.99 13.08
N VAL A 135 7.58 22.06 14.04
CA VAL A 135 8.23 20.74 13.97
C VAL A 135 7.72 19.95 12.75
N PHE A 136 6.42 19.89 12.52
CA PHE A 136 5.86 19.20 11.36
C PHE A 136 6.31 19.82 10.04
N LYS A 137 6.31 21.14 9.94
CA LYS A 137 6.77 21.86 8.75
C LYS A 137 8.21 21.50 8.40
N VAL A 138 9.13 21.56 9.36
CA VAL A 138 10.54 21.19 9.13
C VAL A 138 10.67 19.75 8.65
N LEU A 139 9.93 18.79 9.24
CA LEU A 139 9.98 17.38 8.83
C LEU A 139 9.44 17.18 7.41
N VAL A 140 8.33 17.84 7.07
CA VAL A 140 7.71 17.76 5.74
C VAL A 140 8.61 18.40 4.69
N ASP A 141 9.12 19.63 4.93
CA ASP A 141 10.01 20.34 4.00
C ASP A 141 11.27 19.51 3.70
N ARG A 142 11.89 18.93 4.72
CA ARG A 142 13.07 18.05 4.55
C ARG A 142 12.73 16.79 3.74
N ARG A 143 11.57 16.20 3.97
CA ARG A 143 11.12 15.03 3.18
C ARG A 143 10.87 15.40 1.72
N VAL A 144 10.20 16.52 1.46
CA VAL A 144 9.93 17.01 0.11
C VAL A 144 11.24 17.32 -0.62
N ALA A 145 12.19 17.98 0.05
CA ALA A 145 13.52 18.27 -0.52
C ALA A 145 14.27 16.98 -0.88
N ALA A 146 14.28 15.97 0.02
CA ALA A 146 14.90 14.68 -0.25
C ALA A 146 14.23 13.94 -1.43
N LYS A 147 12.89 14.01 -1.53
CA LYS A 147 12.11 13.42 -2.62
C LYS A 147 12.43 14.09 -3.96
N ARG A 148 12.56 15.42 -3.98
CA ARG A 148 12.96 16.19 -5.16
C ARG A 148 14.35 15.78 -5.63
N LYS A 149 15.34 15.77 -4.73
CA LYS A 149 16.70 15.35 -5.03
C LYS A 149 16.77 13.92 -5.57
N ASN A 150 16.05 12.98 -4.94
CA ASN A 150 15.96 11.59 -5.41
C ASN A 150 15.42 11.51 -6.85
N ARG A 151 14.38 12.29 -7.16
CA ARG A 151 13.77 12.35 -8.48
C ARG A 151 14.72 12.91 -9.56
N GLU A 152 15.48 13.94 -9.21
CA GLU A 152 16.51 14.51 -10.08
C GLU A 152 17.61 13.50 -10.38
N LEU A 153 18.14 12.81 -9.37
CA LEU A 153 19.15 11.77 -9.54
C LEU A 153 18.64 10.58 -10.37
N LYS A 154 17.39 10.17 -10.19
CA LYS A 154 16.75 9.15 -11.04
C LYS A 154 16.69 9.55 -12.53
N LYS A 155 16.36 10.82 -12.81
CA LYS A 155 16.36 11.33 -14.20
C LYS A 155 17.75 11.29 -14.84
N LEU A 156 18.80 11.40 -14.04
CA LEU A 156 20.19 11.25 -14.48
C LEU A 156 20.65 9.78 -14.58
N GLY A 157 19.75 8.82 -14.37
CA GLY A 157 20.05 7.39 -14.42
C GLY A 157 20.72 6.83 -13.17
N VAL A 158 20.86 7.62 -12.09
CA VAL A 158 21.48 7.16 -10.84
C VAL A 158 20.54 6.17 -10.13
N LYS A 159 21.05 4.99 -9.77
CA LYS A 159 20.30 3.89 -9.15
C LYS A 159 20.82 3.46 -7.78
N GLY A 160 21.82 4.15 -7.25
CA GLY A 160 22.42 3.93 -5.94
C GLY A 160 23.51 2.87 -5.89
N HIS A 161 24.17 2.78 -4.74
CA HIS A 161 25.38 1.99 -4.52
C HIS A 161 25.18 0.47 -4.76
N ALA A 162 24.03 -0.09 -4.40
CA ALA A 162 23.78 -1.52 -4.60
C ALA A 162 23.74 -1.91 -6.08
N HIS A 163 23.13 -1.08 -6.92
CA HIS A 163 23.06 -1.30 -8.37
C HIS A 163 24.46 -1.18 -9.00
N ARG A 164 25.21 -0.18 -8.60
CA ARG A 164 26.59 0.03 -9.05
C ARG A 164 27.50 -1.16 -8.70
N SER A 165 27.43 -1.65 -7.46
CA SER A 165 28.21 -2.82 -7.03
C SER A 165 27.91 -4.07 -7.86
N LYS A 166 26.67 -4.21 -8.37
CA LYS A 166 26.30 -5.28 -9.29
C LYS A 166 26.93 -5.08 -10.66
N LEU A 167 26.85 -3.86 -11.21
CA LEU A 167 27.46 -3.52 -12.51
C LEU A 167 28.99 -3.71 -12.50
N ILE A 168 29.68 -3.28 -11.45
CA ILE A 168 31.13 -3.48 -11.31
C ILE A 168 31.49 -4.98 -11.36
N LYS A 169 30.71 -5.84 -10.69
CA LYS A 169 30.92 -7.30 -10.75
C LYS A 169 30.67 -7.87 -12.14
N GLU A 170 29.65 -7.37 -12.83
CA GLU A 170 29.32 -7.79 -14.21
C GLU A 170 30.44 -7.35 -15.18
N ILE A 171 30.95 -6.12 -15.07
CA ILE A 171 32.07 -5.60 -15.86
C ILE A 171 33.34 -6.43 -15.59
N ALA A 172 33.71 -6.67 -14.33
CA ALA A 172 34.84 -7.47 -13.97
C ALA A 172 34.79 -8.93 -14.49
N ASN A 173 33.57 -9.49 -14.62
CA ASN A 173 33.38 -10.79 -15.22
C ASN A 173 33.52 -10.77 -16.74
N LEU A 174 33.03 -9.70 -17.40
CA LEU A 174 33.23 -9.50 -18.85
C LEU A 174 34.68 -9.25 -19.22
N GLU A 175 35.43 -8.44 -18.44
CA GLU A 175 36.86 -8.24 -18.61
C GLU A 175 37.67 -9.54 -18.51
N LYS A 176 37.28 -10.44 -17.62
CA LYS A 176 37.90 -11.78 -17.50
C LYS A 176 37.61 -12.70 -18.71
N SER A 177 36.49 -12.48 -19.37
CA SER A 177 36.06 -13.30 -20.52
C SER A 177 36.53 -12.76 -21.88
N ASN A 178 36.90 -11.49 -21.97
CA ASN A 178 37.26 -10.83 -23.24
C ASN A 178 38.41 -9.83 -23.03
N SER A 179 39.66 -10.31 -23.12
CA SER A 179 40.90 -9.53 -22.84
C SER A 179 41.17 -8.39 -23.83
N ASP A 180 40.48 -8.31 -24.96
CA ASP A 180 40.75 -7.33 -26.01
C ASP A 180 39.73 -6.16 -26.02
N ALA A 181 38.81 -6.11 -25.08
CA ALA A 181 37.84 -5.03 -24.98
C ALA A 181 38.42 -3.79 -24.29
N ILE A 182 38.52 -2.67 -25.03
CA ILE A 182 38.90 -1.36 -24.48
C ILE A 182 37.68 -0.80 -23.73
N PHE A 183 37.64 -0.97 -22.41
CA PHE A 183 36.67 -0.28 -21.55
C PHE A 183 37.22 1.11 -21.15
N PRO A 184 36.33 2.14 -21.02
CA PRO A 184 36.75 3.43 -20.47
C PRO A 184 37.28 3.21 -19.04
N CYS A 185 38.31 4.00 -18.66
CA CYS A 185 39.01 3.87 -17.38
C CYS A 185 38.01 3.75 -16.20
N THR A 186 37.90 2.56 -15.67
CA THR A 186 36.90 2.17 -14.65
C THR A 186 37.04 3.04 -13.40
N GLU A 187 38.26 3.41 -13.03
CA GLU A 187 38.58 4.26 -11.86
C GLU A 187 38.01 5.67 -11.98
N TYR A 188 38.04 6.27 -13.18
CA TYR A 188 37.48 7.61 -13.40
C TYR A 188 35.94 7.60 -13.38
N MET A 189 35.31 6.59 -13.99
CA MET A 189 33.89 6.38 -13.92
C MET A 189 33.41 6.08 -12.48
N GLU A 190 34.26 5.41 -11.70
CA GLU A 190 33.98 5.12 -10.29
C GLU A 190 33.94 6.38 -9.42
N LEU A 191 34.83 7.33 -9.61
CA LEU A 191 34.87 8.56 -8.82
C LEU A 191 33.69 9.50 -9.11
N ILE A 192 33.27 9.64 -10.38
CA ILE A 192 32.18 10.54 -10.78
C ILE A 192 30.82 10.04 -10.28
N THR A 193 30.59 8.73 -10.31
CA THR A 193 29.30 8.16 -9.94
C THR A 193 29.14 7.90 -8.45
N LEU A 194 30.22 7.71 -7.70
CA LEU A 194 30.20 7.38 -6.28
C LEU A 194 29.45 8.42 -5.43
N GLU A 195 29.75 9.69 -5.65
CA GLU A 195 29.14 10.78 -4.89
C GLU A 195 27.64 10.88 -5.19
N GLN A 196 27.25 10.71 -6.46
CA GLN A 196 25.85 10.71 -6.86
C GLN A 196 25.09 9.49 -6.31
N ASP A 197 25.71 8.30 -6.29
CA ASP A 197 25.13 7.09 -5.72
C ASP A 197 24.94 7.23 -4.20
N LEU A 198 25.92 7.78 -3.50
CA LEU A 198 25.81 8.07 -2.06
C LEU A 198 24.72 9.11 -1.76
N ASP A 199 24.61 10.14 -2.59
CA ASP A 199 23.57 11.15 -2.49
C ASP A 199 22.18 10.56 -2.78
N PHE A 200 22.09 9.65 -3.74
CA PHE A 200 20.85 8.90 -4.02
C PHE A 200 20.44 8.08 -2.81
N ASP A 201 21.31 7.22 -2.27
CA ASP A 201 21.05 6.36 -1.13
C ASP A 201 20.70 7.18 0.13
N ARG A 202 21.41 8.30 0.34
CA ARG A 202 21.09 9.26 1.41
C ARG A 202 19.69 9.86 1.23
N SER A 203 19.33 10.26 0.00
CA SER A 203 18.02 10.83 -0.27
C SER A 203 16.90 9.83 -0.03
N VAL A 204 17.07 8.55 -0.41
CA VAL A 204 16.13 7.46 -0.11
C VAL A 204 16.01 7.27 1.40
N THR A 205 17.14 7.15 2.10
CA THR A 205 17.14 6.93 3.55
C THR A 205 16.44 8.07 4.31
N VAL A 206 16.73 9.33 3.95
CA VAL A 206 16.10 10.52 4.57
C VAL A 206 14.60 10.54 4.26
N MET A 207 14.21 10.31 3.01
CA MET A 207 12.81 10.30 2.58
C MET A 207 11.99 9.23 3.33
N ASP A 208 12.53 8.00 3.45
CA ASP A 208 11.83 6.90 4.12
C ASP A 208 11.81 7.04 5.64
N SER A 209 12.91 7.47 6.24
CA SER A 209 12.97 7.73 7.69
C SER A 209 12.00 8.85 8.11
N LEU A 210 11.92 9.92 7.33
CA LEU A 210 10.97 11.01 7.58
C LEU A 210 9.53 10.58 7.33
N ARG A 211 9.26 9.75 6.31
CA ARG A 211 7.94 9.16 6.09
C ARG A 211 7.47 8.35 7.31
N ILE A 212 8.34 7.49 7.82
CA ILE A 212 8.05 6.69 9.02
C ILE A 212 7.83 7.59 10.25
N THR A 213 8.65 8.63 10.39
CA THR A 213 8.54 9.57 11.52
C THR A 213 7.23 10.37 11.47
N ILE A 214 6.88 10.93 10.32
CA ILE A 214 5.68 11.75 10.13
C ILE A 214 4.42 10.89 10.28
N ASN A 215 4.34 9.75 9.59
CA ASN A 215 3.19 8.85 9.68
C ASN A 215 3.07 8.22 11.06
N GLY A 216 4.21 7.88 11.69
CA GLY A 216 4.24 7.37 13.05
C GLY A 216 3.80 8.41 14.08
N ALA A 217 4.16 9.68 13.91
CA ALA A 217 3.70 10.78 14.76
C ALA A 217 2.17 10.96 14.61
N PHE A 218 1.65 10.97 13.39
CA PHE A 218 0.21 11.01 13.13
C PHE A 218 -0.53 9.82 13.79
N GLY A 219 -0.05 8.59 13.58
CA GLY A 219 -0.64 7.41 14.21
C GLY A 219 -0.60 7.44 15.76
N LYS A 220 0.32 8.21 16.36
CA LYS A 220 0.40 8.40 17.82
C LYS A 220 -0.68 9.33 18.37
N LEU A 221 -1.32 10.16 17.54
CA LEU A 221 -2.48 10.96 17.94
C LEU A 221 -3.66 10.09 18.38
N GLY A 222 -3.83 8.88 17.83
CA GLY A 222 -4.86 7.92 18.24
C GLY A 222 -4.46 6.97 19.37
N SER A 223 -3.21 7.01 19.84
CA SER A 223 -2.71 6.05 20.84
C SER A 223 -2.81 6.60 22.28
N VAL A 224 -3.65 6.00 23.12
CA VAL A 224 -3.81 6.35 24.54
C VAL A 224 -2.52 6.23 25.36
N TYR A 225 -1.50 5.53 24.85
CA TYR A 225 -0.21 5.37 25.50
C TYR A 225 0.80 6.47 25.13
N SER A 226 0.45 7.32 24.15
CA SER A 226 1.35 8.35 23.62
C SER A 226 1.18 9.69 24.33
N ALA A 227 2.29 10.42 24.50
CA ALA A 227 2.24 11.83 24.90
C ALA A 227 1.67 12.75 23.80
N LEU A 228 1.55 12.25 22.57
CA LEU A 228 0.94 12.96 21.44
C LEU A 228 -0.57 12.69 21.31
N TYR A 229 -1.19 11.95 22.23
CA TYR A 229 -2.59 11.54 22.14
C TYR A 229 -3.53 12.74 21.99
N ALA A 230 -4.24 12.80 20.87
CA ALA A 230 -5.20 13.83 20.48
C ALA A 230 -6.20 13.25 19.47
N PRO A 231 -7.18 12.44 19.93
CA PRO A 231 -8.10 11.73 19.06
C PRO A 231 -9.00 12.67 18.24
N ASP A 232 -9.36 13.83 18.79
CA ASP A 232 -10.09 14.89 18.09
C ASP A 232 -9.31 15.45 16.89
N LEU A 233 -8.00 15.70 17.06
CA LEU A 233 -7.15 16.10 15.93
C LEU A 233 -7.02 14.98 14.90
N MET A 234 -6.85 13.72 15.32
CA MET A 234 -6.76 12.60 14.39
C MET A 234 -8.01 12.51 13.51
N ILE A 235 -9.19 12.60 14.10
CA ILE A 235 -10.47 12.56 13.36
C ILE A 235 -10.64 13.80 12.49
N GLN A 236 -10.30 14.99 13.00
CA GLN A 236 -10.34 16.21 12.19
C GLN A 236 -9.55 16.04 10.91
N VAL A 237 -8.35 15.48 10.98
CA VAL A 237 -7.47 15.25 9.83
C VAL A 237 -8.02 14.15 8.91
N THR A 238 -8.43 13.01 9.44
CA THR A 238 -8.90 11.90 8.60
C THR A 238 -10.21 12.19 7.91
N VAL A 239 -11.16 12.85 8.59
CA VAL A 239 -12.44 13.25 8.00
C VAL A 239 -12.24 14.35 6.96
N THR A 240 -11.39 15.34 7.23
CA THR A 240 -11.03 16.36 6.22
C THR A 240 -10.47 15.70 4.98
N GLY A 241 -9.54 14.75 5.13
CA GLY A 241 -8.97 14.03 3.99
C GLY A 241 -10.02 13.28 3.18
N GLN A 242 -10.92 12.56 3.84
CA GLN A 242 -11.98 11.81 3.17
C GLN A 242 -12.94 12.73 2.39
N LEU A 243 -13.40 13.80 3.01
CA LEU A 243 -14.30 14.75 2.38
C LEU A 243 -13.63 15.52 1.24
N THR A 244 -12.36 15.88 1.36
CA THR A 244 -11.59 16.51 0.28
C THR A 244 -11.45 15.60 -0.93
N LEU A 245 -11.17 14.30 -0.73
CA LEU A 245 -11.15 13.34 -1.83
C LEU A 245 -12.54 13.17 -2.45
N LEU A 246 -13.60 13.09 -1.66
CA LEU A 246 -14.98 13.06 -2.19
C LEU A 246 -15.32 14.29 -3.02
N MET A 247 -14.85 15.46 -2.61
CA MET A 247 -15.04 16.70 -3.37
C MET A 247 -14.32 16.65 -4.74
N LEU A 248 -13.12 16.06 -4.80
CA LEU A 248 -12.41 15.84 -6.06
C LEU A 248 -13.09 14.76 -6.92
N ILE A 249 -13.54 13.66 -6.31
CA ILE A 249 -14.32 12.60 -6.99
C ILE A 249 -15.57 13.19 -7.62
N GLU A 250 -16.32 14.00 -6.88
CA GLU A 250 -17.50 14.68 -7.42
C GLU A 250 -17.18 15.50 -8.66
N ARG A 251 -16.11 16.29 -8.65
CA ARG A 251 -15.68 17.09 -9.81
C ARG A 251 -15.30 16.25 -11.02
N PHE A 252 -14.58 15.16 -10.82
CA PHE A 252 -14.24 14.22 -11.90
C PHE A 252 -15.50 13.60 -12.50
N GLU A 253 -16.39 13.11 -11.68
CA GLU A 253 -17.60 12.43 -12.13
C GLU A 253 -18.58 13.40 -12.83
N MET A 254 -18.69 14.65 -12.36
CA MET A 254 -19.45 15.71 -13.03
C MET A 254 -18.83 16.11 -14.37
N ALA A 255 -17.52 16.02 -14.50
CA ALA A 255 -16.82 16.18 -15.77
C ALA A 255 -16.89 14.92 -16.67
N GLY A 256 -17.60 13.87 -16.26
CA GLY A 256 -17.71 12.60 -16.99
C GLY A 256 -16.42 11.76 -16.97
N ILE A 257 -15.59 11.93 -15.95
CA ILE A 257 -14.35 11.19 -15.76
C ILE A 257 -14.59 10.09 -14.72
N LYS A 258 -14.41 8.84 -15.12
CA LYS A 258 -14.62 7.71 -14.23
C LYS A 258 -13.50 7.57 -13.22
N VAL A 259 -13.86 7.58 -11.94
CA VAL A 259 -12.98 7.17 -10.84
C VAL A 259 -13.08 5.66 -10.67
N ILE A 260 -11.97 4.96 -10.82
CA ILE A 260 -11.91 3.49 -10.77
C ILE A 260 -11.43 2.95 -9.44
N SER A 261 -10.72 3.75 -8.64
CA SER A 261 -10.32 3.42 -7.27
C SER A 261 -10.05 4.69 -6.46
N ALA A 262 -10.33 4.65 -5.15
CA ALA A 262 -9.93 5.70 -4.21
C ALA A 262 -9.50 5.06 -2.89
N ASN A 263 -8.33 5.47 -2.39
CA ASN A 263 -7.74 4.86 -1.20
C ASN A 263 -6.97 5.88 -0.38
N THR A 264 -7.55 6.33 0.70
CA THR A 264 -6.95 7.15 1.77
C THR A 264 -6.39 8.51 1.32
N ASP A 265 -5.44 8.54 0.40
CA ASP A 265 -4.68 9.71 -0.04
C ASP A 265 -4.58 9.84 -1.57
N GLY A 266 -5.19 8.92 -2.32
CA GLY A 266 -5.11 8.91 -3.77
C GLY A 266 -6.39 8.47 -4.47
N ILE A 267 -6.49 8.87 -5.75
CA ILE A 267 -7.61 8.56 -6.64
C ILE A 267 -7.04 8.07 -7.97
N VAL A 268 -7.52 6.93 -8.45
CA VAL A 268 -7.20 6.43 -9.78
C VAL A 268 -8.35 6.70 -10.74
N THR A 269 -8.04 7.34 -11.85
CA THR A 269 -9.00 7.70 -12.90
C THR A 269 -8.62 7.06 -14.23
N ARG A 270 -9.63 6.73 -15.06
CA ARG A 270 -9.47 6.30 -16.45
C ARG A 270 -10.26 7.23 -17.36
N TYR A 271 -9.60 7.81 -18.36
CA TYR A 271 -10.19 8.77 -19.27
C TYR A 271 -9.49 8.83 -20.63
N ALA A 272 -10.15 9.43 -21.63
CA ALA A 272 -9.60 9.61 -22.95
C ALA A 272 -8.36 10.52 -22.94
N ARG A 273 -7.28 10.13 -23.63
CA ARG A 273 -6.03 10.92 -23.69
C ARG A 273 -6.24 12.33 -24.23
N SER A 274 -7.19 12.52 -25.14
CA SER A 274 -7.57 13.83 -25.68
C SER A 274 -8.07 14.82 -24.62
N ARG A 275 -8.51 14.34 -23.47
CA ARG A 275 -9.01 15.17 -22.37
C ARG A 275 -7.95 15.46 -21.28
N HIS A 276 -6.69 15.06 -21.49
CA HIS A 276 -5.67 15.18 -20.47
C HIS A 276 -5.47 16.62 -19.97
N GLU A 277 -5.37 17.57 -20.88
CA GLU A 277 -5.17 19.00 -20.50
C GLU A 277 -6.37 19.60 -19.77
N GLU A 278 -7.59 19.24 -20.15
CA GLU A 278 -8.81 19.62 -19.43
C GLU A 278 -8.77 19.13 -17.99
N ILE A 279 -8.40 17.88 -17.78
CA ILE A 279 -8.34 17.26 -16.46
C ILE A 279 -7.19 17.81 -15.64
N ALA A 280 -6.03 18.04 -16.26
CA ALA A 280 -4.92 18.71 -15.59
C ALA A 280 -5.29 20.13 -15.14
N ALA A 281 -6.10 20.85 -15.91
CA ALA A 281 -6.61 22.17 -15.51
C ALA A 281 -7.57 22.08 -14.32
N LEU A 282 -8.48 21.08 -14.32
CA LEU A 282 -9.39 20.81 -13.20
C LEU A 282 -8.61 20.51 -11.90
N VAL A 283 -7.56 19.69 -12.00
CA VAL A 283 -6.72 19.36 -10.83
C VAL A 283 -5.97 20.59 -10.34
N ARG A 284 -5.34 21.39 -11.23
CA ARG A 284 -4.66 22.63 -10.84
C ARG A 284 -5.62 23.63 -10.15
N GLN A 285 -6.85 23.76 -10.62
CA GLN A 285 -7.85 24.58 -9.95
C GLN A 285 -8.16 24.04 -8.55
N PHE A 286 -8.32 22.72 -8.42
CA PHE A 286 -8.56 22.10 -7.14
C PHE A 286 -7.39 22.29 -6.16
N GLU A 287 -6.14 22.18 -6.63
CA GLU A 287 -4.93 22.45 -5.85
C GLU A 287 -4.89 23.89 -5.34
N GLN A 288 -5.26 24.86 -6.18
CA GLN A 288 -5.32 26.27 -5.80
C GLN A 288 -6.38 26.54 -4.72
N GLU A 289 -7.55 25.91 -4.82
CA GLU A 289 -8.64 26.06 -3.85
C GLU A 289 -8.35 25.39 -2.50
N THR A 290 -7.69 24.23 -2.53
CA THR A 290 -7.49 23.39 -1.34
C THR A 290 -6.10 23.49 -0.74
N GLN A 291 -5.14 24.07 -1.47
CA GLN A 291 -3.73 24.16 -1.10
C GLN A 291 -3.07 22.76 -0.91
N PHE A 292 -3.61 21.72 -1.56
CA PHE A 292 -2.97 20.41 -1.65
C PHE A 292 -2.24 20.28 -2.99
N GLU A 293 -1.16 19.50 -3.01
CA GLU A 293 -0.40 19.18 -4.21
C GLU A 293 -0.61 17.72 -4.56
N PHE A 294 -0.88 17.42 -5.84
CA PHE A 294 -1.01 16.05 -6.35
C PHE A 294 0.22 15.60 -7.11
N GLU A 295 0.49 14.30 -7.03
CA GLU A 295 1.50 13.62 -7.82
C GLU A 295 0.84 12.59 -8.72
N ASP A 296 1.04 12.74 -10.02
CA ASP A 296 0.50 11.83 -11.01
C ASP A 296 1.45 10.66 -11.25
N THR A 297 0.92 9.45 -11.21
CA THR A 297 1.57 8.22 -11.67
C THR A 297 0.73 7.61 -12.78
N HIS A 298 1.34 7.39 -13.95
CA HIS A 298 0.68 6.75 -15.07
C HIS A 298 0.81 5.23 -14.99
N TYR A 299 -0.26 4.51 -15.32
CA TYR A 299 -0.25 3.06 -15.41
C TYR A 299 -0.63 2.61 -16.81
N SER A 300 0.06 1.59 -17.32
CA SER A 300 -0.33 0.83 -18.51
C SER A 300 -1.41 -0.21 -18.18
N GLY A 301 -1.45 -0.67 -16.93
CA GLY A 301 -2.49 -1.58 -16.45
C GLY A 301 -2.66 -1.49 -14.95
N MET A 302 -3.90 -1.66 -14.49
CA MET A 302 -4.26 -1.79 -13.07
C MET A 302 -5.21 -2.98 -12.89
N TYR A 303 -4.82 -3.89 -12.01
CA TYR A 303 -5.47 -5.17 -11.79
C TYR A 303 -5.74 -5.33 -10.30
N SER A 304 -6.99 -5.21 -9.90
CA SER A 304 -7.40 -5.15 -8.48
C SER A 304 -8.31 -6.31 -8.12
N ARG A 305 -7.93 -7.04 -7.09
CA ARG A 305 -8.86 -7.90 -6.36
C ARG A 305 -9.79 -7.06 -5.49
N ASP A 306 -9.24 -6.06 -4.83
CA ASP A 306 -9.91 -5.03 -4.03
C ASP A 306 -8.96 -3.83 -3.84
N VAL A 307 -9.45 -2.74 -3.25
CA VAL A 307 -8.71 -1.49 -3.03
C VAL A 307 -7.37 -1.66 -2.27
N ASN A 308 -7.20 -2.72 -1.50
CA ASN A 308 -5.98 -3.02 -0.73
C ASN A 308 -5.10 -4.12 -1.33
N ASN A 309 -5.56 -4.77 -2.40
CA ASN A 309 -4.88 -5.89 -3.03
C ASN A 309 -4.91 -5.72 -4.55
N TYR A 310 -3.83 -5.14 -5.11
CA TYR A 310 -3.75 -4.84 -6.53
C TYR A 310 -2.32 -4.95 -7.08
N ILE A 311 -2.24 -5.06 -8.40
CA ILE A 311 -1.04 -4.94 -9.23
C ILE A 311 -1.25 -3.75 -10.16
N ALA A 312 -0.30 -2.81 -10.21
CA ALA A 312 -0.28 -1.74 -11.19
C ALA A 312 1.04 -1.76 -11.96
N ILE A 313 0.97 -1.65 -13.27
CA ILE A 313 2.12 -1.70 -14.19
C ILE A 313 2.28 -0.32 -14.80
N LYS A 314 3.48 0.25 -14.69
CA LYS A 314 3.80 1.53 -15.31
C LYS A 314 4.19 1.36 -16.79
N PRO A 315 4.15 2.42 -17.61
CA PRO A 315 4.56 2.36 -19.02
C PRO A 315 6.02 1.91 -19.23
N ASP A 316 6.91 2.15 -18.27
CA ASP A 316 8.31 1.69 -18.30
C ASP A 316 8.51 0.25 -17.85
N GLY A 317 7.41 -0.45 -17.51
CA GLY A 317 7.44 -1.83 -17.01
C GLY A 317 7.74 -1.98 -15.52
N GLU A 318 7.90 -0.87 -14.76
CA GLU A 318 7.96 -0.95 -13.30
C GLU A 318 6.60 -1.41 -12.74
N VAL A 319 6.63 -2.31 -11.76
CA VAL A 319 5.43 -2.91 -11.17
C VAL A 319 5.27 -2.48 -9.71
N LYS A 320 4.11 -1.91 -9.38
CA LYS A 320 3.67 -1.60 -8.01
C LYS A 320 2.72 -2.69 -7.54
N THR A 321 3.02 -3.35 -6.45
CA THR A 321 2.16 -4.38 -5.84
C THR A 321 1.70 -3.96 -4.45
N LYS A 322 0.46 -4.31 -4.09
CA LYS A 322 -0.11 -4.07 -2.75
C LYS A 322 -0.80 -5.32 -2.21
N GLY A 323 -0.77 -5.44 -0.88
CA GLY A 323 -1.48 -6.49 -0.16
C GLY A 323 -1.00 -7.91 -0.48
N THR A 324 -1.90 -8.76 -0.93
CA THR A 324 -1.61 -10.18 -1.23
C THR A 324 -0.60 -10.37 -2.36
N PHE A 325 -0.52 -9.43 -3.30
CA PHE A 325 0.39 -9.49 -4.43
C PHE A 325 1.82 -9.01 -4.12
N LYS A 326 2.05 -8.44 -2.93
CA LYS A 326 3.38 -8.06 -2.48
C LYS A 326 4.16 -9.34 -2.09
N ALA A 327 5.38 -9.49 -2.60
CA ALA A 327 6.28 -10.58 -2.21
C ALA A 327 6.59 -10.58 -0.70
N GLY A 328 7.02 -11.73 -0.18
CA GLY A 328 7.49 -11.86 1.20
C GLY A 328 8.72 -10.97 1.44
N ASP A 329 8.77 -10.35 2.63
CA ASP A 329 9.89 -9.53 3.09
C ASP A 329 10.10 -9.71 4.61
N LEU A 330 10.90 -8.84 5.25
CA LEU A 330 11.12 -8.90 6.70
C LEU A 330 9.85 -8.67 7.54
N GLN A 331 8.80 -8.09 6.96
CA GLN A 331 7.53 -7.79 7.65
C GLN A 331 6.41 -8.74 7.25
N LYS A 332 6.50 -9.35 6.07
CA LYS A 332 5.48 -10.21 5.49
C LYS A 332 6.06 -11.60 5.20
N ASN A 333 5.47 -12.63 5.76
CA ASN A 333 5.83 -14.02 5.44
C ASN A 333 5.57 -14.32 3.96
N PRO A 334 6.46 -15.07 3.28
CA PRO A 334 6.23 -15.52 1.92
C PRO A 334 4.99 -16.42 1.82
N GLN A 335 4.27 -16.30 0.73
CA GLN A 335 3.07 -17.10 0.43
C GLN A 335 3.05 -17.45 -1.06
N ASN A 336 3.88 -18.42 -1.44
CA ASN A 336 4.00 -18.88 -2.83
C ASN A 336 4.32 -17.72 -3.78
N ASP A 337 5.36 -16.97 -3.48
CA ASP A 337 5.73 -15.76 -4.23
C ASP A 337 5.90 -16.02 -5.73
N ILE A 338 6.22 -17.27 -6.13
CA ILE A 338 6.28 -17.69 -7.53
C ILE A 338 4.95 -17.50 -8.27
N CYS A 339 3.81 -17.66 -7.59
CA CYS A 339 2.50 -17.43 -8.21
C CYS A 339 2.30 -15.95 -8.57
N ASN A 340 2.70 -15.04 -7.67
CA ASN A 340 2.65 -13.60 -7.94
C ASN A 340 3.64 -13.19 -9.05
N GLU A 341 4.86 -13.76 -9.05
CA GLU A 341 5.84 -13.51 -10.11
C GLU A 341 5.34 -13.98 -11.48
N ALA A 342 4.75 -15.17 -11.55
CA ALA A 342 4.19 -15.70 -12.80
C ALA A 342 2.98 -14.88 -13.28
N LEU A 343 2.11 -14.44 -12.36
CA LEU A 343 1.01 -13.54 -12.68
C LEU A 343 1.53 -12.21 -13.24
N ILE A 344 2.53 -11.61 -12.60
CA ILE A 344 3.11 -10.32 -13.03
C ILE A 344 3.78 -10.46 -14.41
N ALA A 345 4.54 -11.53 -14.65
CA ALA A 345 5.16 -11.80 -15.96
C ALA A 345 4.10 -11.95 -17.06
N TYR A 346 3.01 -12.66 -16.76
CA TYR A 346 1.88 -12.80 -17.68
C TYR A 346 1.21 -11.46 -17.99
N LEU A 347 0.94 -10.65 -16.97
CA LEU A 347 0.28 -9.34 -17.13
C LEU A 347 1.14 -8.32 -17.87
N LYS A 348 2.46 -8.38 -17.67
CA LYS A 348 3.42 -7.41 -18.19
C LYS A 348 3.84 -7.73 -19.62
N ASP A 349 4.25 -8.98 -19.84
CA ASP A 349 4.97 -9.40 -21.05
C ASP A 349 4.23 -10.50 -21.82
N GLY A 350 3.09 -11.00 -21.33
CA GLY A 350 2.38 -12.13 -21.88
C GLY A 350 3.07 -13.48 -21.69
N THR A 351 4.11 -13.54 -20.84
CA THR A 351 4.86 -14.79 -20.58
C THR A 351 3.92 -15.85 -20.00
N PRO A 352 3.88 -17.08 -20.57
CA PRO A 352 3.02 -18.12 -20.07
C PRO A 352 3.29 -18.43 -18.59
N ILE A 353 2.21 -18.52 -17.79
CA ILE A 353 2.30 -18.79 -16.33
C ILE A 353 3.12 -20.05 -16.06
N GLU A 354 2.88 -21.11 -16.82
CA GLU A 354 3.56 -22.38 -16.67
C GLU A 354 5.07 -22.30 -16.95
N GLU A 355 5.47 -21.47 -17.90
CA GLU A 355 6.88 -21.25 -18.27
C GLU A 355 7.62 -20.60 -17.07
N THR A 356 7.10 -19.52 -16.52
CA THR A 356 7.71 -18.85 -15.37
C THR A 356 7.84 -19.78 -14.17
N ILE A 357 6.79 -20.56 -13.84
CA ILE A 357 6.78 -21.47 -12.70
C ILE A 357 7.78 -22.61 -12.89
N ARG A 358 7.83 -23.26 -14.07
CA ARG A 358 8.71 -24.40 -14.32
C ARG A 358 10.17 -24.01 -14.46
N ALA A 359 10.45 -22.80 -14.95
CA ALA A 359 11.81 -22.27 -15.07
C ALA A 359 12.45 -21.95 -13.72
N CYS A 360 11.67 -21.61 -12.71
CA CYS A 360 12.17 -21.25 -11.39
C CYS A 360 12.73 -22.47 -10.63
N LYS A 361 13.98 -22.35 -10.14
CA LYS A 361 14.66 -23.36 -9.31
C LYS A 361 15.02 -22.85 -7.93
N ASP A 362 14.36 -21.81 -7.45
CA ASP A 362 14.48 -21.30 -6.08
C ASP A 362 13.29 -21.74 -5.23
N ILE A 363 13.50 -22.76 -4.39
CA ILE A 363 12.42 -23.32 -3.55
C ILE A 363 11.80 -22.27 -2.61
N ARG A 364 12.55 -21.24 -2.20
CA ARG A 364 12.05 -20.17 -1.31
C ARG A 364 10.83 -19.45 -1.88
N LYS A 365 10.72 -19.38 -3.21
CA LYS A 365 9.60 -18.76 -3.91
C LYS A 365 8.34 -19.64 -3.92
N PHE A 366 8.50 -20.94 -3.70
CA PHE A 366 7.41 -21.92 -3.64
C PHE A 366 6.87 -22.12 -2.22
N VAL A 367 7.53 -21.52 -1.21
CA VAL A 367 7.21 -21.76 0.20
C VAL A 367 6.12 -20.82 0.70
N THR A 368 5.21 -21.39 1.48
CA THR A 368 4.33 -20.65 2.39
C THR A 368 4.86 -20.73 3.81
N VAL A 369 4.94 -19.59 4.49
CA VAL A 369 5.26 -19.52 5.92
C VAL A 369 4.06 -18.97 6.68
N ARG A 370 3.63 -19.66 7.72
CA ARG A 370 2.46 -19.26 8.49
C ARG A 370 2.62 -19.52 9.99
N THR A 371 2.16 -18.57 10.81
CA THR A 371 2.01 -18.77 12.25
C THR A 371 0.80 -19.65 12.51
N VAL A 372 1.02 -20.79 13.15
CA VAL A 372 -0.01 -21.76 13.56
C VAL A 372 -0.20 -21.66 15.07
N LYS A 373 -1.30 -21.03 15.51
CA LYS A 373 -1.57 -20.78 16.93
C LYS A 373 -1.67 -22.11 17.70
N GLY A 374 -0.80 -22.30 18.69
CA GLY A 374 -0.71 -23.54 19.46
C GLY A 374 0.16 -24.66 18.85
N GLY A 375 0.73 -24.42 17.66
CA GLY A 375 1.58 -25.38 16.94
C GLY A 375 0.82 -26.21 15.89
N GLY A 376 1.59 -26.69 14.90
CA GLY A 376 1.12 -27.56 13.82
C GLY A 376 1.71 -28.96 13.92
N VAL A 377 0.95 -29.97 13.47
CA VAL A 377 1.39 -31.37 13.33
C VAL A 377 1.10 -31.84 11.91
N TYR A 378 2.04 -32.55 11.31
CA TYR A 378 1.92 -33.18 9.99
C TYR A 378 2.39 -34.64 10.09
N ALA A 379 1.53 -35.59 9.72
CA ALA A 379 1.83 -37.01 9.78
C ALA A 379 2.49 -37.46 11.11
N GLY A 380 2.02 -36.91 12.24
CA GLY A 380 2.53 -37.17 13.58
C GLY A 380 3.76 -36.36 14.01
N GLN A 381 4.39 -35.63 13.10
CA GLN A 381 5.54 -34.75 13.41
C GLN A 381 5.09 -33.34 13.83
N TYR A 382 5.60 -32.85 14.96
CA TYR A 382 5.38 -31.50 15.42
C TYR A 382 6.27 -30.52 14.65
N LEU A 383 5.64 -29.47 14.05
CA LEU A 383 6.30 -28.48 13.21
C LEU A 383 6.61 -27.15 13.93
N GLY A 384 6.21 -27.01 15.19
CA GLY A 384 6.33 -25.76 15.91
C GLY A 384 5.16 -24.80 15.67
N LYS A 385 5.32 -23.54 16.13
CA LYS A 385 4.31 -22.46 15.99
C LYS A 385 4.42 -21.68 14.68
N VAL A 386 5.49 -21.88 13.92
CA VAL A 386 5.70 -21.31 12.59
C VAL A 386 5.95 -22.45 11.63
N ALA A 387 4.91 -22.83 10.89
CA ALA A 387 5.01 -23.87 9.88
C ALA A 387 5.45 -23.28 8.54
N ARG A 388 6.29 -24.03 7.84
CA ARG A 388 6.78 -23.75 6.49
C ARG A 388 6.48 -24.95 5.63
N TRP A 389 5.99 -24.76 4.43
CA TRP A 389 5.69 -25.84 3.50
C TRP A 389 5.72 -25.38 2.05
N PHE A 390 5.89 -26.31 1.15
CA PHE A 390 5.59 -26.18 -0.27
C PHE A 390 4.54 -27.21 -0.68
N TYR A 391 4.00 -27.13 -1.87
CA TYR A 391 3.04 -28.12 -2.39
C TYR A 391 3.77 -29.15 -3.25
N GLY A 392 3.55 -30.42 -2.96
CA GLY A 392 4.25 -31.54 -3.61
C GLY A 392 3.34 -32.70 -3.94
N THR A 393 3.79 -33.53 -4.88
CA THR A 393 3.02 -34.64 -5.45
C THR A 393 2.90 -35.86 -4.53
N ASP A 394 3.76 -35.96 -3.53
CA ASP A 394 3.82 -37.06 -2.57
C ASP A 394 3.47 -36.66 -1.13
N SER A 395 2.62 -35.63 -1.00
CA SER A 395 2.12 -35.16 0.30
C SER A 395 1.37 -36.29 1.05
N LEU A 396 1.67 -36.41 2.35
CA LEU A 396 1.01 -37.39 3.25
C LEU A 396 -0.28 -36.86 3.88
N GLY A 397 -0.71 -35.64 3.53
CA GLY A 397 -1.94 -35.07 4.05
C GLY A 397 -1.88 -33.56 4.31
N THR A 398 -2.39 -33.14 5.46
CA THR A 398 -2.53 -31.72 5.84
C THR A 398 -1.81 -31.43 7.15
N ILE A 399 -1.48 -30.16 7.37
CA ILE A 399 -1.04 -29.70 8.70
C ILE A 399 -2.29 -29.49 9.55
N ASN A 400 -2.28 -30.01 10.78
CA ASN A 400 -3.38 -29.88 11.73
C ASN A 400 -2.94 -29.11 12.98
N TYR A 401 -3.87 -28.39 13.59
CA TYR A 401 -3.63 -27.72 14.88
C TYR A 401 -3.45 -28.74 16.00
N VAL A 402 -2.39 -28.60 16.82
CA VAL A 402 -2.11 -29.51 17.94
C VAL A 402 -3.31 -29.66 18.89
N LYS A 403 -3.95 -28.55 19.28
CA LYS A 403 -5.03 -28.57 20.28
C LYS A 403 -6.36 -29.12 19.78
N SER A 404 -6.75 -28.79 18.55
CA SER A 404 -8.09 -29.11 18.04
C SER A 404 -8.11 -30.27 17.07
N GLY A 405 -6.95 -30.69 16.54
CA GLY A 405 -6.87 -31.65 15.43
C GLY A 405 -7.43 -31.12 14.09
N ASN A 406 -8.00 -29.92 14.08
CA ASN A 406 -8.57 -29.35 12.87
C ASN A 406 -7.46 -28.99 11.85
N LYS A 407 -7.80 -29.10 10.58
CA LYS A 407 -6.91 -28.72 9.48
C LYS A 407 -6.55 -27.24 9.53
N VAL A 408 -5.26 -26.93 9.37
CA VAL A 408 -4.80 -25.57 9.07
C VAL A 408 -5.25 -25.24 7.65
N PRO A 409 -5.93 -24.11 7.42
CA PRO A 409 -6.43 -23.76 6.09
C PRO A 409 -5.33 -23.70 5.03
N ARG A 410 -5.63 -24.21 3.82
CA ARG A 410 -4.73 -24.20 2.65
C ARG A 410 -3.47 -25.07 2.87
N THR A 411 -3.60 -26.24 3.47
CA THR A 411 -2.50 -27.20 3.63
C THR A 411 -2.76 -28.54 2.94
N ASP A 412 -3.79 -28.61 2.08
CA ASP A 412 -4.01 -29.78 1.24
C ASP A 412 -2.89 -29.92 0.22
N GLY A 413 -2.22 -31.08 0.16
CA GLY A 413 -1.07 -31.30 -0.72
C GLY A 413 0.24 -30.64 -0.25
N CYS A 414 0.30 -30.15 0.99
CA CYS A 414 1.52 -29.53 1.53
C CYS A 414 2.56 -30.59 1.94
N ILE A 415 3.82 -30.20 1.82
CA ILE A 415 4.99 -30.93 2.36
C ILE A 415 5.74 -29.95 3.25
N PRO A 416 5.89 -30.23 4.56
CA PRO A 416 6.63 -29.38 5.46
C PRO A 416 8.09 -29.22 5.05
N LEU A 417 8.62 -28.00 5.21
CA LEU A 417 10.01 -27.69 4.93
C LEU A 417 10.66 -27.23 6.25
N MET A 418 11.35 -28.15 6.92
CA MET A 418 12.02 -27.85 8.20
C MET A 418 13.35 -27.13 7.97
N ASP A 419 14.11 -27.58 6.97
CA ASP A 419 15.38 -27.01 6.54
C ASP A 419 15.35 -26.71 5.05
N LEU A 420 16.16 -25.74 4.60
CA LEU A 420 16.30 -25.47 3.17
C LEU A 420 17.11 -26.59 2.51
N PRO A 421 16.56 -27.25 1.49
CA PRO A 421 17.29 -28.28 0.77
C PRO A 421 18.44 -27.69 -0.04
N ILE A 422 19.51 -28.47 -0.25
CA ILE A 422 20.64 -28.10 -1.08
C ILE A 422 20.20 -28.05 -2.55
N ASP A 423 19.48 -29.06 -2.99
CA ASP A 423 18.96 -29.19 -4.35
C ASP A 423 17.47 -28.84 -4.38
N PHE A 424 17.00 -28.38 -5.54
CA PHE A 424 15.59 -28.13 -5.75
C PHE A 424 14.77 -29.43 -5.70
N PRO A 425 13.71 -29.54 -4.87
CA PRO A 425 12.95 -30.77 -4.71
C PRO A 425 12.31 -31.24 -6.02
N SER A 426 12.49 -32.53 -6.36
CA SER A 426 11.94 -33.12 -7.59
C SER A 426 10.43 -33.37 -7.52
N ASN A 427 9.85 -33.37 -6.30
CA ASN A 427 8.44 -33.66 -6.01
C ASN A 427 7.56 -32.41 -5.91
N VAL A 428 8.03 -31.23 -6.37
CA VAL A 428 7.21 -30.02 -6.41
C VAL A 428 6.03 -30.21 -7.37
N ASP A 429 4.81 -29.98 -6.87
CA ASP A 429 3.59 -30.03 -7.69
C ASP A 429 3.43 -28.72 -8.48
N TYR A 430 4.11 -28.63 -9.61
CA TYR A 430 4.00 -27.46 -10.49
C TYR A 430 2.56 -27.16 -10.94
N ASN A 431 1.72 -28.19 -11.10
CA ASN A 431 0.34 -28.01 -11.54
C ASN A 431 -0.49 -27.29 -10.47
N TRP A 432 -0.22 -27.57 -9.19
CA TRP A 432 -0.85 -26.84 -8.10
C TRP A 432 -0.56 -25.33 -8.20
N TYR A 433 0.71 -24.94 -8.41
CA TYR A 433 1.10 -23.53 -8.52
C TYR A 433 0.55 -22.86 -9.78
N VAL A 434 0.50 -23.57 -10.91
CA VAL A 434 -0.12 -23.08 -12.15
C VAL A 434 -1.62 -22.82 -11.94
N ASN A 435 -2.34 -23.74 -11.29
CA ASN A 435 -3.76 -23.56 -11.02
C ASN A 435 -4.01 -22.43 -10.00
N GLU A 436 -3.21 -22.35 -8.94
CA GLU A 436 -3.28 -21.25 -7.98
C GLU A 436 -3.09 -19.89 -8.67
N THR A 437 -2.14 -19.78 -9.61
CA THR A 437 -1.92 -18.55 -10.38
C THR A 437 -3.10 -18.25 -11.32
N LYS A 438 -3.71 -19.27 -11.92
CA LYS A 438 -4.94 -19.09 -12.72
C LYS A 438 -6.12 -18.61 -11.87
N ASP A 439 -6.22 -19.06 -10.62
CA ASP A 439 -7.23 -18.55 -9.69
C ASP A 439 -6.99 -17.06 -9.36
N LEU A 440 -5.72 -16.60 -9.30
CA LEU A 440 -5.41 -15.18 -9.16
C LEU A 440 -5.88 -14.33 -10.36
N LEU A 441 -5.90 -14.88 -11.59
CA LEU A 441 -6.50 -14.17 -12.75
C LEU A 441 -8.00 -13.96 -12.57
N MET A 442 -8.69 -14.90 -11.94
CA MET A 442 -10.11 -14.73 -11.59
C MET A 442 -10.28 -13.69 -10.45
N ASP A 443 -9.38 -13.71 -9.47
CA ASP A 443 -9.40 -12.76 -8.35
C ASP A 443 -9.26 -11.30 -8.80
N ILE A 444 -8.56 -11.03 -9.90
CA ILE A 444 -8.42 -9.69 -10.48
C ILE A 444 -9.43 -9.40 -11.63
N GLY A 445 -10.40 -10.27 -11.85
CA GLY A 445 -11.46 -10.09 -12.85
C GLY A 445 -11.04 -10.19 -14.31
N LEU A 446 -9.87 -10.75 -14.63
CA LEU A 446 -9.45 -11.00 -16.01
C LEU A 446 -10.09 -12.24 -16.63
N VAL A 447 -10.40 -13.22 -15.82
CA VAL A 447 -11.06 -14.46 -16.20
C VAL A 447 -12.32 -14.61 -15.37
N ALA A 448 -13.44 -14.90 -16.02
CA ALA A 448 -14.71 -15.11 -15.32
C ALA A 448 -14.65 -16.34 -14.41
N ARG A 449 -15.16 -16.23 -13.19
CA ARG A 449 -15.32 -17.38 -12.30
C ARG A 449 -16.34 -18.34 -12.88
N PRO A 450 -16.10 -19.67 -12.87
CA PRO A 450 -17.12 -20.64 -13.24
C PRO A 450 -18.35 -20.50 -12.31
N PRO A 451 -19.57 -20.70 -12.84
CA PRO A 451 -20.78 -20.59 -12.01
C PRO A 451 -20.73 -21.57 -10.85
N VAL A 452 -21.01 -21.06 -9.64
CA VAL A 452 -21.07 -21.87 -8.43
C VAL A 452 -22.26 -22.84 -8.53
N VAL A 453 -22.01 -24.09 -8.83
CA VAL A 453 -23.03 -25.15 -8.72
C VAL A 453 -23.32 -25.35 -7.25
N LYS A 454 -24.43 -24.76 -6.76
CA LYS A 454 -24.94 -25.02 -5.41
C LYS A 454 -25.24 -26.53 -5.31
N LYS A 455 -24.40 -27.29 -4.65
CA LYS A 455 -24.76 -28.66 -4.25
C LYS A 455 -25.99 -28.55 -3.34
N SER A 456 -27.12 -29.04 -3.85
CA SER A 456 -28.34 -29.15 -3.04
C SER A 456 -28.00 -29.98 -1.80
N ARG A 457 -28.18 -29.42 -0.61
CA ARG A 457 -28.14 -30.18 0.63
C ARG A 457 -29.30 -31.19 0.55
N ALA A 458 -28.97 -32.45 0.30
CA ALA A 458 -29.94 -33.51 0.48
C ALA A 458 -30.47 -33.43 1.91
N LYS A 459 -31.77 -33.14 2.05
CA LYS A 459 -32.46 -33.25 3.34
C LYS A 459 -32.27 -34.71 3.81
N LYS A 460 -31.55 -34.91 4.90
CA LYS A 460 -31.68 -36.15 5.65
C LYS A 460 -33.05 -36.13 6.27
N GLU A 461 -33.97 -36.85 5.67
CA GLU A 461 -35.20 -37.24 6.35
C GLU A 461 -34.82 -38.12 7.56
N LYS A 462 -35.32 -37.74 8.72
CA LYS A 462 -35.27 -38.54 9.94
C LYS A 462 -36.41 -39.50 9.97
#